data_984d603ffc12ca1008afd09d7ca25023
#
_entry.id   984d603ffc12ca1008afd09d7ca25023
#
_cell.length_a   1.000
_cell.length_b   1.000
_cell.length_c   1.000
_cell.angle_alpha   90.00
_cell.angle_beta   90.00
_cell.angle_gamma   90.00
#
_symmetry.space_group_name_H-M   'P 1'
#
loop_
_entity.id
_entity.type
_entity.pdbx_description
1 polymer ?
#
loop_
_entity_poly.entity_id
_entity_poly.type
_entity_poly.pdbx_seq_one_letter_code
_entity_poly.pdbx_strand_id
1 'polypeptide(L)'
;MDDDSSIRELATQMLTRLGYRITTSADGAETVRIFKDALDAGDDFDAVILDLTIPGGMGGGDALLHLRQLQPTVKAIVSSGYSNDPIMSSFRDYGFEGVISKPYKIREMSIVLRQTISSSGLPPTNTNARS
;
A
#
# COMPACT_ATOMS: atom_id res chain seq x y z
N MET A 1 5.76 -0.34 -0.74
CA MET A 1 6.83 0.65 -0.98
C MET A 1 7.49 1.04 0.34
N ASP A 2 8.76 0.85 0.46
CA ASP A 2 9.56 1.24 1.65
C ASP A 2 11.03 1.25 1.25
N ASP A 3 11.79 2.25 1.69
CA ASP A 3 13.21 2.36 1.37
C ASP A 3 14.09 1.42 2.21
N ASP A 4 13.56 0.91 3.31
CA ASP A 4 14.27 -0.01 4.19
C ASP A 4 14.07 -1.44 3.73
N SER A 5 15.16 -2.10 3.31
CA SER A 5 15.09 -3.48 2.82
C SER A 5 14.61 -4.47 3.87
N SER A 6 14.92 -4.25 5.14
CA SER A 6 14.46 -5.14 6.20
C SER A 6 12.96 -5.01 6.45
N ILE A 7 12.39 -3.83 6.26
CA ILE A 7 10.94 -3.63 6.33
C ILE A 7 10.26 -4.30 5.13
N ARG A 8 10.83 -4.16 3.92
CA ARG A 8 10.29 -4.85 2.73
C ARG A 8 10.30 -6.36 2.92
N GLU A 9 11.37 -6.91 3.48
CA GLU A 9 11.48 -8.33 3.75
C GLU A 9 10.44 -8.79 4.77
N LEU A 10 10.27 -8.04 5.86
CA LEU A 10 9.26 -8.34 6.88
C LEU A 10 7.86 -8.31 6.28
N ALA A 11 7.54 -7.30 5.50
CA ALA A 11 6.24 -7.18 4.83
C ALA A 11 6.01 -8.36 3.88
N THR A 12 7.03 -8.77 3.13
CA THR A 12 6.94 -9.92 2.23
C THR A 12 6.59 -11.19 3.00
N GLN A 13 7.25 -11.44 4.13
CA GLN A 13 6.97 -12.60 4.95
C GLN A 13 5.55 -12.58 5.50
N MET A 14 5.13 -11.44 6.04
CA MET A 14 3.79 -11.30 6.62
C MET A 14 2.69 -11.48 5.58
N LEU A 15 2.81 -10.79 4.45
CA LEU A 15 1.77 -10.80 3.42
C LEU A 15 1.68 -12.15 2.72
N THR A 16 2.82 -12.79 2.48
CA THR A 16 2.84 -14.15 1.93
C THR A 16 2.14 -15.11 2.88
N ARG A 17 2.40 -14.98 4.17
CA ARG A 17 1.77 -15.81 5.20
C ARG A 17 0.27 -15.61 5.26
N LEU A 18 -0.20 -14.40 4.98
CA LEU A 18 -1.64 -14.07 4.94
C LEU A 18 -2.30 -14.51 3.63
N GLY A 19 -1.54 -15.02 2.68
CA GLY A 19 -2.06 -15.53 1.41
C GLY A 19 -2.05 -14.53 0.27
N TYR A 20 -1.41 -13.38 0.43
CA TYR A 20 -1.31 -12.37 -0.63
C TYR A 20 -0.09 -12.61 -1.52
N ARG A 21 -0.23 -12.25 -2.79
CA ARG A 21 0.92 -12.09 -3.67
C ARG A 21 1.46 -10.69 -3.47
N ILE A 22 2.78 -10.57 -3.34
CA ILE A 22 3.41 -9.29 -3.02
C ILE A 22 4.48 -8.93 -4.03
N THR A 23 4.54 -7.66 -4.38
CA THR A 23 5.65 -7.05 -5.10
C THR A 23 6.14 -5.88 -4.27
N THR A 24 7.44 -5.75 -4.09
CA THR A 24 8.02 -4.68 -3.30
C THR A 24 8.69 -3.64 -4.17
N SER A 25 8.79 -2.43 -3.65
CA SER A 25 9.50 -1.31 -4.28
C SER A 25 10.18 -0.46 -3.22
N ALA A 26 11.22 0.27 -3.62
CA ALA A 26 12.05 1.03 -2.70
C ALA A 26 11.65 2.50 -2.59
N ASP A 27 10.98 3.04 -3.60
CA ASP A 27 10.54 4.44 -3.62
C ASP A 27 9.32 4.62 -4.51
N GLY A 28 8.80 5.86 -4.54
CA GLY A 28 7.60 6.16 -5.29
C GLY A 28 7.77 6.04 -6.80
N ALA A 29 8.92 6.40 -7.34
CA ALA A 29 9.17 6.31 -8.78
C ALA A 29 9.11 4.86 -9.25
N GLU A 30 9.77 3.96 -8.52
CA GLU A 30 9.73 2.53 -8.82
C GLU A 30 8.32 1.97 -8.67
N THR A 31 7.61 2.40 -7.62
CA THR A 31 6.21 2.00 -7.37
C THR A 31 5.31 2.35 -8.54
N VAL A 32 5.41 3.59 -9.03
CA VAL A 32 4.59 4.06 -10.15
C VAL A 32 4.88 3.25 -11.41
N ARG A 33 6.15 2.95 -11.68
CA ARG A 33 6.55 2.16 -12.84
C ARG A 33 5.99 0.73 -12.76
N ILE A 34 6.15 0.09 -11.61
CA ILE A 34 5.65 -1.28 -11.39
C ILE A 34 4.13 -1.32 -11.51
N PHE A 35 3.46 -0.33 -10.93
CA PHE A 35 2.00 -0.24 -10.96
C PHE A 35 1.48 -0.06 -12.39
N LYS A 36 2.13 0.82 -13.15
CA LYS A 36 1.77 1.05 -14.55
C LYS A 36 1.95 -0.21 -15.40
N ASP A 37 3.07 -0.90 -15.22
CA ASP A 37 3.35 -2.13 -15.94
C ASP A 37 2.29 -3.20 -15.64
N ALA A 38 1.87 -3.30 -14.38
CA ALA A 38 0.82 -4.25 -13.98
C ALA A 38 -0.52 -3.91 -14.62
N LEU A 39 -0.89 -2.63 -14.67
CA LEU A 39 -2.11 -2.18 -15.35
C LEU A 39 -2.07 -2.52 -16.84
N ASP A 40 -0.95 -2.23 -17.50
CA ASP A 40 -0.79 -2.50 -18.93
C ASP A 40 -0.86 -4.00 -19.24
N ALA A 41 -0.43 -4.83 -18.28
CA ALA A 41 -0.49 -6.29 -18.43
C ALA A 41 -1.85 -6.88 -18.05
N GLY A 42 -2.79 -6.07 -17.58
CA GLY A 42 -4.09 -6.56 -17.12
C GLY A 42 -4.03 -7.32 -15.79
N ASP A 43 -2.99 -7.10 -15.01
CA ASP A 43 -2.75 -7.78 -13.73
C ASP A 43 -2.53 -6.75 -12.62
N ASP A 44 -3.49 -5.84 -12.47
CA ASP A 44 -3.40 -4.72 -11.54
C ASP A 44 -3.46 -5.17 -10.07
N PHE A 45 -2.92 -4.32 -9.21
CA PHE A 45 -2.88 -4.57 -7.77
C PHE A 45 -4.23 -4.26 -7.12
N ASP A 46 -4.59 -5.07 -6.12
CA ASP A 46 -5.80 -4.84 -5.32
C ASP A 46 -5.60 -3.75 -4.27
N ALA A 47 -4.38 -3.57 -3.81
CA ALA A 47 -4.03 -2.52 -2.85
C ALA A 47 -2.55 -2.20 -2.93
N VAL A 48 -2.18 -1.02 -2.48
CA VAL A 48 -0.79 -0.59 -2.34
C VAL A 48 -0.55 -0.09 -0.92
N ILE A 49 0.59 -0.41 -0.37
CA ILE A 49 1.04 0.09 0.93
C ILE A 49 2.20 1.03 0.66
N LEU A 50 2.03 2.29 1.02
CA LEU A 50 2.98 3.34 0.70
C LEU A 50 3.59 3.94 1.97
N ASP A 51 4.92 3.87 2.08
CA ASP A 51 5.63 4.55 3.14
C ASP A 51 5.49 6.07 2.97
N LEU A 52 5.12 6.75 4.03
CA LEU A 52 4.88 8.19 3.98
C LEU A 52 6.14 8.96 3.62
N THR A 53 7.27 8.58 4.17
CA THR A 53 8.52 9.31 4.02
C THR A 53 9.61 8.44 3.42
N ILE A 54 10.12 8.84 2.26
CA ILE A 54 11.27 8.23 1.60
C ILE A 54 12.36 9.28 1.50
N PRO A 55 13.41 9.23 2.32
CA PRO A 55 14.49 10.22 2.27
C PRO A 55 15.16 10.25 0.89
N GLY A 56 15.23 11.45 0.31
CA GLY A 56 15.85 11.66 -1.00
C GLY A 56 15.06 11.14 -2.19
N GLY A 57 13.82 10.69 -1.98
CA GLY A 57 12.99 10.13 -3.04
C GLY A 57 11.52 10.51 -2.91
N MET A 58 10.71 9.98 -3.83
CA MET A 58 9.27 10.20 -3.83
C MET A 58 8.62 9.38 -2.72
N GLY A 59 7.96 10.06 -1.76
CA GLY A 59 7.23 9.44 -0.67
C GLY A 59 5.81 9.05 -1.05
N GLY A 60 5.08 8.53 -0.04
CA GLY A 60 3.75 7.95 -0.25
C GLY A 60 2.70 8.92 -0.75
N GLY A 61 2.72 10.16 -0.26
CA GLY A 61 1.75 11.18 -0.69
C GLY A 61 1.86 11.50 -2.17
N ASP A 62 3.07 11.76 -2.66
CA ASP A 62 3.32 12.05 -4.07
C ASP A 62 3.08 10.82 -4.93
N ALA A 63 3.50 9.66 -4.47
CA ALA A 63 3.27 8.40 -5.19
C ALA A 63 1.77 8.18 -5.41
N LEU A 64 0.95 8.40 -4.37
CA LEU A 64 -0.49 8.22 -4.48
C LEU A 64 -1.11 9.12 -5.55
N LEU A 65 -0.66 10.37 -5.65
CA LEU A 65 -1.14 11.28 -6.69
C LEU A 65 -0.89 10.71 -8.09
N HIS A 66 0.30 10.17 -8.33
CA HIS A 66 0.63 9.54 -9.61
C HIS A 66 -0.19 8.27 -9.86
N LEU A 67 -0.34 7.43 -8.84
CA LEU A 67 -1.13 6.20 -8.97
C LEU A 67 -2.59 6.50 -9.27
N ARG A 68 -3.14 7.55 -8.69
CA ARG A 68 -4.52 7.96 -8.94
C ARG A 68 -4.75 8.46 -10.35
N GLN A 69 -3.74 9.03 -10.97
CA GLN A 69 -3.81 9.41 -12.38
C GLN A 69 -3.88 8.18 -13.28
N LEU A 70 -3.20 7.11 -12.89
CA LEU A 70 -3.20 5.84 -13.63
C LEU A 70 -4.48 5.04 -13.37
N GLN A 71 -4.93 5.01 -12.12
CA GLN A 71 -6.13 4.28 -11.72
C GLN A 71 -6.86 5.07 -10.62
N PRO A 72 -7.91 5.82 -10.96
CA PRO A 72 -8.63 6.64 -9.98
C PRO A 72 -9.20 5.87 -8.80
N THR A 73 -9.44 4.58 -8.96
CA THR A 73 -10.01 3.71 -7.92
C THR A 73 -8.95 2.99 -7.09
N VAL A 74 -7.68 3.37 -7.22
CA VAL A 74 -6.58 2.73 -6.48
C VAL A 74 -6.84 2.77 -4.97
N LYS A 75 -6.59 1.66 -4.31
CA LYS A 75 -6.75 1.53 -2.86
C LYS A 75 -5.38 1.58 -2.21
N ALA A 76 -5.16 2.58 -1.39
CA ALA A 76 -3.85 2.84 -0.81
C ALA A 76 -3.92 2.88 0.71
N ILE A 77 -2.92 2.26 1.33
CA ILE A 77 -2.69 2.27 2.77
C ILE A 77 -1.41 3.06 3.02
N VAL A 78 -1.47 4.02 3.93
CA VAL A 78 -0.27 4.76 4.33
C VAL A 78 0.42 4.05 5.50
N SER A 79 1.73 4.00 5.45
CA SER A 79 2.58 3.39 6.48
C SER A 79 3.58 4.41 7.00
N SER A 80 3.76 4.46 8.32
CA SER A 80 4.75 5.36 8.94
C SER A 80 5.20 4.85 10.30
N GLY A 81 6.44 5.17 10.66
CA GLY A 81 6.96 4.96 12.01
C GLY A 81 6.65 6.13 12.96
N TYR A 82 6.08 7.21 12.44
CA TYR A 82 5.81 8.43 13.20
C TYR A 82 4.31 8.54 13.47
N SER A 83 3.85 8.03 14.62
CA SER A 83 2.43 7.96 14.94
C SER A 83 1.76 9.32 15.12
N ASN A 84 2.53 10.37 15.39
CA ASN A 84 2.02 11.73 15.55
C ASN A 84 2.04 12.56 14.26
N ASP A 85 2.38 11.96 13.13
CA ASP A 85 2.26 12.64 11.85
C ASP A 85 0.78 12.93 11.57
N PRO A 86 0.41 14.16 11.15
CA PRO A 86 -1.00 14.50 10.87
C PRO A 86 -1.67 13.57 9.87
N ILE A 87 -0.94 13.05 8.90
CA ILE A 87 -1.50 12.16 7.88
C ILE A 87 -1.98 10.85 8.48
N MET A 88 -1.38 10.41 9.60
CA MET A 88 -1.75 9.15 10.25
C MET A 88 -3.12 9.23 10.91
N SER A 89 -3.54 10.41 11.37
CA SER A 89 -4.86 10.61 11.98
C SER A 89 -5.92 11.06 10.97
N SER A 90 -5.50 11.68 9.86
CA SER A 90 -6.41 12.23 8.85
C SER A 90 -6.18 11.58 7.49
N PHE A 91 -5.82 10.32 7.46
CA PHE A 91 -5.38 9.63 6.24
C PHE A 91 -6.41 9.67 5.12
N ARG A 92 -7.71 9.65 5.45
CA ARG A 92 -8.77 9.70 4.44
C ARG A 92 -8.80 11.03 3.70
N ASP A 93 -8.48 12.13 4.37
CA ASP A 93 -8.42 13.47 3.77
C ASP A 93 -7.32 13.56 2.73
N TYR A 94 -6.28 12.74 2.87
CA TYR A 94 -5.16 12.68 1.93
C TYR A 94 -5.35 11.61 0.85
N GLY A 95 -6.49 10.94 0.85
CA GLY A 95 -6.83 9.96 -0.18
C GLY A 95 -6.44 8.53 0.14
N PHE A 96 -5.94 8.25 1.33
CA PHE A 96 -5.65 6.88 1.75
C PHE A 96 -6.91 6.24 2.35
N GLU A 97 -7.06 4.94 2.14
CA GLU A 97 -8.20 4.18 2.67
C GLU A 97 -7.87 3.44 3.96
N GLY A 98 -6.61 3.35 4.30
CA GLY A 98 -6.17 2.70 5.52
C GLY A 98 -4.85 3.27 6.01
N VAL A 99 -4.51 2.93 7.25
CA VAL A 99 -3.28 3.35 7.88
C VAL A 99 -2.70 2.20 8.67
N ILE A 100 -1.38 2.05 8.63
CA ILE A 100 -0.67 1.04 9.40
C ILE A 100 0.59 1.65 9.99
N SER A 101 0.84 1.35 11.27
CA SER A 101 2.02 1.85 11.98
C SER A 101 3.16 0.85 11.92
N LYS A 102 4.38 1.34 11.87
CA LYS A 102 5.57 0.52 12.06
C LYS A 102 5.91 0.47 13.55
N PRO A 103 6.40 -0.64 14.06
CA PRO A 103 6.69 -1.90 13.38
C PRO A 103 5.41 -2.66 13.02
N TYR A 104 5.42 -3.33 11.87
CA TYR A 104 4.26 -4.08 11.40
C TYR A 104 3.95 -5.25 12.31
N LYS A 105 2.65 -5.44 12.57
CA LYS A 105 2.12 -6.61 13.28
C LYS A 105 1.18 -7.35 12.34
N ILE A 106 1.32 -8.65 12.27
CA ILE A 106 0.59 -9.47 11.29
C ILE A 106 -0.92 -9.35 11.46
N ARG A 107 -1.40 -9.28 12.70
CA ARG A 107 -2.83 -9.15 12.99
C ARG A 107 -3.39 -7.84 12.47
N GLU A 108 -2.68 -6.74 12.73
CA GLU A 108 -3.07 -5.42 12.27
C GLU A 108 -3.04 -5.33 10.75
N MET A 109 -1.98 -5.87 10.14
CA MET A 109 -1.84 -5.94 8.68
C MET A 109 -3.02 -6.67 8.05
N SER A 110 -3.40 -7.82 8.62
CA SER A 110 -4.53 -8.60 8.14
C SER A 110 -5.83 -7.82 8.17
N ILE A 111 -6.11 -7.13 9.27
CA ILE A 111 -7.34 -6.36 9.45
C ILE A 111 -7.40 -5.20 8.47
N VAL A 112 -6.33 -4.41 8.39
CA VAL A 112 -6.29 -3.22 7.53
C VAL A 112 -6.42 -3.59 6.06
N LEU A 113 -5.72 -4.62 5.60
CA LEU A 113 -5.82 -5.08 4.21
C LEU A 113 -7.21 -5.58 3.88
N ARG A 114 -7.80 -6.35 4.77
CA ARG A 114 -9.14 -6.88 4.54
C ARG A 114 -10.17 -5.76 4.42
N GLN A 115 -10.11 -4.79 5.31
CA GLN A 115 -11.01 -3.62 5.29
C GLN A 115 -10.79 -2.78 4.04
N THR A 116 -9.55 -2.55 3.66
CA THR A 116 -9.20 -1.72 2.52
C THR A 116 -9.66 -2.36 1.21
N ILE A 117 -9.36 -3.63 1.01
CA ILE A 117 -9.73 -4.34 -0.22
C ILE A 117 -11.24 -4.48 -0.34
N SER A 118 -11.96 -4.63 0.76
CA SER A 118 -13.42 -4.80 0.78
C SER A 118 -14.18 -3.48 0.77
N SER A 119 -13.51 -2.33 0.81
CA SER A 119 -14.15 -1.01 0.99
C SER A 119 -14.93 -0.53 -0.23
N SER A 120 -14.94 -1.28 -1.33
CA SER A 120 -15.70 -0.93 -2.53
C SER A 120 -17.22 -1.04 -2.36
N GLY A 121 -17.70 -1.53 -1.20
CA GLY A 121 -19.12 -1.76 -0.96
C GLY A 121 -19.66 -3.00 -1.62
N LEU A 122 -18.86 -3.72 -2.38
CA LEU A 122 -19.25 -4.97 -3.00
C LEU A 122 -18.66 -6.13 -2.16
N PRO A 123 -19.46 -7.19 -1.92
CA PRO A 123 -18.90 -8.35 -1.23
C PRO A 123 -17.79 -8.95 -2.08
N PRO A 124 -16.68 -9.36 -1.47
CA PRO A 124 -15.61 -9.98 -2.22
C PRO A 124 -16.10 -11.30 -2.82
N THR A 125 -16.11 -11.37 -4.13
CA THR A 125 -16.51 -12.58 -4.86
C THR A 125 -15.33 -13.46 -5.19
N ASN A 126 -14.12 -12.97 -4.96
CA ASN A 126 -12.89 -13.68 -5.27
C ASN A 126 -11.82 -13.29 -4.27
N THR A 127 -11.07 -14.29 -3.81
CA THR A 127 -10.07 -14.13 -2.77
C THR A 127 -8.66 -13.87 -3.29
N ASN A 128 -8.47 -13.60 -4.57
CA ASN A 128 -7.17 -13.30 -5.14
C ASN A 128 -6.73 -11.89 -4.77
N ALA A 129 -6.39 -11.68 -3.52
CA ALA A 129 -5.87 -10.41 -3.05
C ALA A 129 -4.41 -10.24 -3.47
N ARG A 130 -4.06 -9.02 -3.88
CA ARG A 130 -2.71 -8.65 -4.26
C ARG A 130 -2.33 -7.34 -3.59
N SER A 131 -1.08 -7.17 -3.27
CA SER A 131 -0.62 -5.91 -2.70
C SER A 131 0.65 -5.43 -3.37
#